data_1d95b53cc6aec993b34806b4bd0427e0
#
_entry.id   1d95b53cc6aec993b34806b4bd0427e0
#
_cell.length_a   1.000
_cell.length_b   1.000
_cell.length_c   1.000
_cell.angle_alpha   90.00
_cell.angle_beta   90.00
_cell.angle_gamma   90.00
#
_symmetry.space_group_name_H-M   'P 1'
#
loop_
_entity.id
_entity.type
_entity.pdbx_description
1 polymer ?
#
loop_
_entity_poly.entity_id
_entity_poly.type
_entity_poly.pdbx_seq_one_letter_code
_entity_poly.pdbx_strand_id
1 'polypeptide(L)'
;MTISLDRLLEHMAWANQKTIEHLQTLPEDSLKAFATNPEWFVGEIVYHIVDSADHYAYRISGIPALTQPGDPCIDEVKSIADLARLKEQAAKVDAMLLDCVKLEDIQLEFVNAEGEQVKRWRSTILSQAIHHATEHRAQIASALEAKGLTPVKLDDLDLWSYEKDSE
;
A
#
# COMPACT_ATOMS: atom_id res chain seq x y z
N MET A 1 -4.27 -4.12 -28.73
CA MET A 1 -4.07 -4.73 -27.39
C MET A 1 -3.99 -3.55 -26.43
N THR A 2 -4.89 -3.45 -25.46
CA THR A 2 -4.88 -2.35 -24.46
C THR A 2 -4.14 -2.88 -23.26
N ILE A 3 -3.17 -2.14 -22.75
CA ILE A 3 -2.50 -2.46 -21.48
C ILE A 3 -3.51 -2.13 -20.37
N SER A 4 -3.86 -3.11 -19.55
CA SER A 4 -4.78 -2.94 -18.43
C SER A 4 -4.03 -2.59 -17.15
N LEU A 5 -4.67 -1.82 -16.27
CA LEU A 5 -4.15 -1.53 -14.92
C LEU A 5 -4.24 -2.73 -13.98
N ASP A 6 -5.03 -3.75 -14.31
CA ASP A 6 -5.25 -4.95 -13.48
C ASP A 6 -3.92 -5.55 -13.03
N ARG A 7 -3.06 -5.88 -14.01
CA ARG A 7 -1.76 -6.50 -13.74
C ARG A 7 -0.85 -5.64 -12.86
N LEU A 8 -0.90 -4.32 -13.00
CA LEU A 8 -0.09 -3.41 -12.18
C LEU A 8 -0.62 -3.34 -10.74
N LEU A 9 -1.94 -3.41 -10.55
CA LEU A 9 -2.56 -3.49 -9.22
C LEU A 9 -2.33 -4.85 -8.57
N GLU A 10 -2.39 -5.95 -9.33
CA GLU A 10 -2.02 -7.28 -8.84
C GLU A 10 -0.57 -7.35 -8.39
N HIS A 11 0.35 -6.77 -9.18
CA HIS A 11 1.76 -6.62 -8.78
C HIS A 11 1.91 -5.78 -7.52
N MET A 12 1.19 -4.65 -7.41
CA MET A 12 1.22 -3.80 -6.21
C MET A 12 0.77 -4.58 -4.98
N ALA A 13 -0.34 -5.31 -5.07
CA ALA A 13 -0.88 -6.15 -4.00
C ALA A 13 0.13 -7.21 -3.57
N TRP A 14 0.72 -7.95 -4.52
CA TRP A 14 1.75 -8.94 -4.25
C TRP A 14 2.98 -8.31 -3.57
N ALA A 15 3.48 -7.18 -4.08
CA ALA A 15 4.65 -6.51 -3.52
C ALA A 15 4.38 -5.94 -2.11
N ASN A 16 3.16 -5.46 -1.82
CA ASN A 16 2.74 -5.04 -0.48
C ASN A 16 2.76 -6.23 0.49
N GLN A 17 2.20 -7.39 0.09
CA GLN A 17 2.20 -8.60 0.90
C GLN A 17 3.64 -9.08 1.21
N LYS A 18 4.52 -9.13 0.19
CA LYS A 18 5.93 -9.51 0.35
C LYS A 18 6.69 -8.55 1.26
N THR A 19 6.40 -7.25 1.18
CA THR A 19 7.00 -6.25 2.07
C THR A 19 6.61 -6.50 3.53
N ILE A 20 5.32 -6.72 3.81
CA ILE A 20 4.85 -7.02 5.16
C ILE A 20 5.44 -8.34 5.66
N GLU A 21 5.49 -9.38 4.82
CA GLU A 21 6.13 -10.66 5.14
C GLU A 21 7.60 -10.49 5.52
N HIS A 22 8.35 -9.69 4.77
CA HIS A 22 9.74 -9.38 5.10
C HIS A 22 9.85 -8.70 6.46
N LEU A 23 9.04 -7.69 6.74
CA LEU A 23 9.03 -6.99 8.03
C LEU A 23 8.71 -7.94 9.20
N GLN A 24 7.86 -8.94 9.01
CA GLN A 24 7.56 -9.96 10.02
C GLN A 24 8.75 -10.85 10.37
N THR A 25 9.77 -10.93 9.53
CA THR A 25 11.00 -11.68 9.81
C THR A 25 12.04 -10.91 10.63
N LEU A 26 11.84 -9.60 10.79
CA LEU A 26 12.80 -8.71 11.43
C LEU A 26 12.52 -8.57 12.96
N PRO A 27 13.51 -8.13 13.74
CA PRO A 27 13.29 -7.77 15.14
C PRO A 27 12.28 -6.64 15.30
N GLU A 28 11.52 -6.62 16.40
CA GLU A 28 10.47 -5.62 16.66
C GLU A 28 10.98 -4.17 16.57
N ASP A 29 12.20 -3.90 17.00
CA ASP A 29 12.81 -2.57 16.91
C ASP A 29 13.02 -2.10 15.47
N SER A 30 12.93 -2.99 14.47
CA SER A 30 12.97 -2.60 13.05
C SER A 30 11.81 -1.69 12.67
N LEU A 31 10.66 -1.84 13.33
CA LEU A 31 9.48 -1.00 13.09
C LEU A 31 9.72 0.47 13.46
N LYS A 32 10.70 0.77 14.33
CA LYS A 32 11.10 2.11 14.73
C LYS A 32 12.21 2.70 13.87
N ALA A 33 12.70 1.95 12.88
CA ALA A 33 13.75 2.42 11.99
C ALA A 33 13.24 3.57 11.11
N PHE A 34 14.08 4.59 10.89
CA PHE A 34 13.81 5.74 10.02
C PHE A 34 15.08 6.17 9.31
N ALA A 35 14.96 6.76 8.13
CA ALA A 35 16.11 7.28 7.38
C ALA A 35 16.54 8.65 7.91
N THR A 36 15.70 9.67 7.78
CA THR A 36 16.00 11.07 8.15
C THR A 36 15.00 11.67 9.12
N ASN A 37 13.72 11.37 8.98
CA ASN A 37 12.66 11.89 9.85
C ASN A 37 12.24 10.82 10.87
N PRO A 38 12.43 11.06 12.19
CA PRO A 38 12.07 10.09 13.23
C PRO A 38 10.55 9.88 13.39
N GLU A 39 9.71 10.77 12.89
CA GLU A 39 8.25 10.62 12.87
C GLU A 39 7.78 9.77 11.68
N TRP A 40 8.67 9.51 10.69
CA TRP A 40 8.41 8.74 9.49
C TRP A 40 9.21 7.42 9.53
N PHE A 41 8.82 6.55 10.44
CA PHE A 41 9.46 5.26 10.71
C PHE A 41 8.76 4.11 9.99
N VAL A 42 9.40 2.96 9.90
CA VAL A 42 8.93 1.78 9.15
C VAL A 42 7.49 1.40 9.51
N GLY A 43 7.14 1.35 10.79
CA GLY A 43 5.78 1.02 11.23
C GLY A 43 4.74 2.01 10.71
N GLU A 44 5.05 3.31 10.75
CA GLU A 44 4.19 4.36 10.20
C GLU A 44 4.08 4.25 8.68
N ILE A 45 5.21 4.05 7.98
CA ILE A 45 5.23 3.98 6.53
C ILE A 45 4.43 2.77 6.02
N VAL A 46 4.60 1.59 6.62
CA VAL A 46 3.87 0.40 6.18
C VAL A 46 2.37 0.50 6.45
N TYR A 47 1.98 1.11 7.57
CA TYR A 47 0.58 1.43 7.85
C TYR A 47 0.02 2.41 6.82
N HIS A 48 0.74 3.49 6.54
CA HIS A 48 0.35 4.54 5.59
C HIS A 48 0.12 4.01 4.17
N ILE A 49 0.88 3.00 3.71
CA ILE A 49 0.62 2.34 2.42
C ILE A 49 -0.81 1.80 2.36
N VAL A 50 -1.25 1.10 3.40
CA VAL A 50 -2.57 0.45 3.45
C VAL A 50 -3.68 1.46 3.66
N ASP A 51 -3.51 2.41 4.58
CA ASP A 51 -4.45 3.48 4.88
C ASP A 51 -4.71 4.36 3.65
N SER A 52 -3.66 4.78 2.96
CA SER A 52 -3.79 5.57 1.73
C SER A 52 -4.48 4.79 0.61
N ALA A 53 -4.21 3.50 0.47
CA ALA A 53 -4.87 2.65 -0.50
C ALA A 53 -6.38 2.53 -0.22
N ASP A 54 -6.80 2.42 1.06
CA ASP A 54 -8.22 2.46 1.45
C ASP A 54 -8.88 3.79 1.07
N HIS A 55 -8.19 4.91 1.31
CA HIS A 55 -8.67 6.23 0.89
C HIS A 55 -8.85 6.33 -0.64
N TYR A 56 -7.94 5.75 -1.43
CA TYR A 56 -8.09 5.71 -2.89
C TYR A 56 -9.28 4.85 -3.32
N ALA A 57 -9.43 3.67 -2.72
CA ALA A 57 -10.56 2.78 -2.97
C ALA A 57 -11.90 3.45 -2.61
N TYR A 58 -11.96 4.13 -1.45
CA TYR A 58 -13.12 4.90 -1.02
C TYR A 58 -13.49 6.04 -1.98
N ARG A 59 -12.52 6.81 -2.46
CA ARG A 59 -12.76 7.88 -3.44
C ARG A 59 -13.40 7.36 -4.73
N ILE A 60 -13.11 6.13 -5.12
CA ILE A 60 -13.63 5.52 -6.34
C ILE A 60 -15.01 4.87 -6.10
N SER A 61 -15.15 4.11 -5.03
CA SER A 61 -16.32 3.26 -4.76
C SER A 61 -17.39 3.94 -3.91
N GLY A 62 -17.01 4.93 -3.10
CA GLY A 62 -17.84 5.51 -2.04
C GLY A 62 -18.02 4.60 -0.82
N ILE A 63 -17.34 3.44 -0.79
CA ILE A 63 -17.43 2.44 0.29
C ILE A 63 -16.03 2.22 0.87
N PRO A 64 -15.80 2.48 2.18
CA PRO A 64 -14.52 2.18 2.80
C PRO A 64 -14.33 0.67 2.95
N ALA A 65 -13.14 0.16 2.59
CA ALA A 65 -12.83 -1.26 2.70
C ALA A 65 -12.61 -1.70 4.15
N LEU A 66 -12.08 -0.81 4.98
CA LEU A 66 -11.61 -1.13 6.33
C LEU A 66 -12.58 -0.76 7.46
N THR A 67 -13.66 -0.03 7.19
CA THR A 67 -14.58 0.46 8.22
C THR A 67 -15.93 -0.27 8.27
N GLN A 68 -15.98 -1.53 7.83
CA GLN A 68 -17.18 -2.33 8.00
C GLN A 68 -17.40 -2.60 9.50
N PRO A 69 -18.65 -2.50 10.00
CA PRO A 69 -18.94 -2.80 11.40
C PRO A 69 -18.47 -4.21 11.78
N GLY A 70 -17.57 -4.31 12.75
CA GLY A 70 -17.02 -5.58 13.24
C GLY A 70 -15.65 -5.97 12.68
N ASP A 71 -15.10 -5.24 11.74
CA ASP A 71 -13.71 -5.44 11.32
C ASP A 71 -12.74 -4.87 12.38
N PRO A 72 -11.80 -5.69 12.89
CA PRO A 72 -10.75 -5.20 13.79
C PRO A 72 -9.68 -4.45 12.96
N CYS A 73 -9.99 -3.21 12.53
CA CYS A 73 -8.99 -2.36 11.93
C CYS A 73 -7.96 -1.95 12.98
N ILE A 74 -6.68 -2.02 12.61
CA ILE A 74 -5.64 -1.33 13.34
C ILE A 74 -5.50 0.07 12.75
N ASP A 75 -5.19 1.03 13.60
CA ASP A 75 -4.95 2.44 13.28
C ASP A 75 -3.46 2.80 13.38
N GLU A 76 -2.62 1.85 13.77
CA GLU A 76 -1.17 1.99 13.86
C GLU A 76 -0.48 0.62 13.93
N VAL A 77 0.82 0.57 13.59
CA VAL A 77 1.67 -0.62 13.71
C VAL A 77 2.71 -0.38 14.82
N LYS A 78 2.49 -1.00 15.98
CA LYS A 78 3.38 -0.89 17.16
C LYS A 78 4.26 -2.12 17.36
N SER A 79 3.82 -3.28 16.87
CA SER A 79 4.47 -4.57 17.09
C SER A 79 4.47 -5.41 15.81
N ILE A 80 5.34 -6.41 15.77
CA ILE A 80 5.35 -7.41 14.68
C ILE A 80 4.00 -8.15 14.60
N ALA A 81 3.31 -8.35 15.72
CA ALA A 81 2.00 -8.99 15.73
C ALA A 81 0.93 -8.16 14.97
N ASP A 82 1.04 -6.83 14.95
CA ASP A 82 0.11 -5.96 14.23
C ASP A 82 0.26 -6.12 12.70
N LEU A 83 1.44 -6.50 12.22
CA LEU A 83 1.69 -6.75 10.80
C LEU A 83 0.81 -7.86 10.22
N ALA A 84 0.43 -8.86 11.03
CA ALA A 84 -0.48 -9.92 10.56
C ALA A 84 -1.87 -9.34 10.24
N ARG A 85 -2.37 -8.46 11.09
CA ARG A 85 -3.65 -7.75 10.86
C ARG A 85 -3.54 -6.79 9.69
N LEU A 86 -2.45 -6.02 9.63
CA LEU A 86 -2.21 -5.10 8.52
C LEU A 86 -2.17 -5.84 7.19
N LYS A 87 -1.59 -7.03 7.15
CA LYS A 87 -1.55 -7.89 5.97
C LYS A 87 -2.94 -8.30 5.49
N GLU A 88 -3.84 -8.65 6.42
CA GLU A 88 -5.24 -8.94 6.11
C GLU A 88 -5.99 -7.71 5.61
N GLN A 89 -5.76 -6.54 6.22
CA GLN A 89 -6.33 -5.27 5.78
C GLN A 89 -5.85 -4.90 4.37
N ALA A 90 -4.54 -5.01 4.11
CA ALA A 90 -3.97 -4.77 2.78
C ALA A 90 -4.65 -5.65 1.72
N ALA A 91 -4.83 -6.95 1.99
CA ALA A 91 -5.49 -7.85 1.04
C ALA A 91 -6.93 -7.42 0.72
N LYS A 92 -7.70 -6.92 1.70
CA LYS A 92 -9.07 -6.41 1.48
C LYS A 92 -9.07 -5.14 0.62
N VAL A 93 -8.19 -4.21 0.93
CA VAL A 93 -8.06 -2.94 0.20
C VAL A 93 -7.60 -3.17 -1.23
N ASP A 94 -6.58 -4.02 -1.42
CA ASP A 94 -6.05 -4.35 -2.72
C ASP A 94 -7.13 -5.05 -3.60
N ALA A 95 -7.93 -5.95 -3.02
CA ALA A 95 -9.06 -6.56 -3.72
C ALA A 95 -10.12 -5.53 -4.16
N MET A 96 -10.40 -4.52 -3.32
CA MET A 96 -11.32 -3.44 -3.68
C MET A 96 -10.77 -2.57 -4.80
N LEU A 97 -9.48 -2.25 -4.81
CA LEU A 97 -8.85 -1.50 -5.91
C LEU A 97 -8.92 -2.28 -7.23
N LEU A 98 -8.71 -3.61 -7.18
CA LEU A 98 -8.87 -4.51 -8.34
C LEU A 98 -10.33 -4.55 -8.85
N ASP A 99 -11.33 -4.45 -7.96
CA ASP A 99 -12.72 -4.32 -8.39
C ASP A 99 -13.01 -2.94 -8.99
N CYS A 100 -12.39 -1.89 -8.48
CA CYS A 100 -12.52 -0.54 -9.02
C CYS A 100 -12.00 -0.38 -10.45
N VAL A 101 -11.01 -1.19 -10.86
CA VAL A 101 -10.47 -1.13 -12.23
C VAL A 101 -11.46 -1.60 -13.29
N LYS A 102 -12.45 -2.41 -12.90
CA LYS A 102 -13.50 -2.91 -13.79
C LYS A 102 -14.58 -1.86 -14.12
N LEU A 103 -14.57 -0.75 -13.40
CA LEU A 103 -15.53 0.34 -13.59
C LEU A 103 -15.12 1.24 -14.75
N GLU A 104 -16.09 1.93 -15.36
CA GLU A 104 -15.83 2.90 -16.44
C GLU A 104 -14.86 4.00 -15.98
N ASP A 105 -13.90 4.36 -16.81
CA ASP A 105 -12.96 5.45 -16.51
C ASP A 105 -13.64 6.81 -16.71
N ILE A 106 -14.12 7.38 -15.62
CA ILE A 106 -14.78 8.68 -15.55
C ILE A 106 -14.04 9.63 -14.63
N GLN A 107 -14.31 10.91 -14.75
CA GLN A 107 -13.85 11.91 -13.79
C GLN A 107 -14.70 11.86 -12.51
N LEU A 108 -14.03 11.72 -11.38
CA LEU A 108 -14.62 11.74 -10.05
C LEU A 108 -14.34 13.09 -9.39
N GLU A 109 -15.33 13.63 -8.70
CA GLU A 109 -15.23 14.88 -7.93
C GLU A 109 -15.15 14.56 -6.45
N PHE A 110 -14.17 15.12 -5.76
CA PHE A 110 -14.01 14.96 -4.31
C PHE A 110 -13.25 16.15 -3.72
N VAL A 111 -13.27 16.26 -2.39
CA VAL A 111 -12.46 17.24 -1.65
C VAL A 111 -11.09 16.61 -1.34
N ASN A 112 -10.00 17.29 -1.70
CA ASN A 112 -8.64 16.86 -1.37
C ASN A 112 -8.29 17.18 0.10
N ALA A 113 -7.07 16.81 0.52
CA ALA A 113 -6.59 17.03 1.89
C ALA A 113 -6.48 18.53 2.25
N GLU A 114 -6.31 19.39 1.25
CA GLU A 114 -6.23 20.85 1.39
C GLU A 114 -7.62 21.51 1.46
N GLY A 115 -8.71 20.73 1.36
CA GLY A 115 -10.08 21.22 1.40
C GLY A 115 -10.59 21.77 0.05
N GLU A 116 -9.89 21.51 -1.05
CA GLU A 116 -10.24 21.98 -2.38
C GLU A 116 -11.09 20.96 -3.14
N GLN A 117 -12.08 21.45 -3.90
CA GLN A 117 -12.82 20.63 -4.84
C GLN A 117 -11.94 20.30 -6.05
N VAL A 118 -11.70 19.02 -6.27
CA VAL A 118 -10.85 18.54 -7.36
C VAL A 118 -11.58 17.50 -8.21
N LYS A 119 -11.14 17.39 -9.48
CA LYS A 119 -11.59 16.34 -10.41
C LYS A 119 -10.38 15.49 -10.81
N ARG A 120 -10.52 14.17 -10.74
CA ARG A 120 -9.50 13.23 -11.18
C ARG A 120 -10.15 12.07 -11.93
N TRP A 121 -9.49 11.60 -12.98
CA TRP A 121 -9.89 10.37 -13.63
C TRP A 121 -9.73 9.19 -12.65
N ARG A 122 -10.63 8.21 -12.72
CA ARG A 122 -10.53 6.98 -11.93
C ARG A 122 -9.19 6.29 -12.17
N SER A 123 -8.76 6.17 -13.43
CA SER A 123 -7.44 5.64 -13.82
C SER A 123 -6.28 6.40 -13.18
N THR A 124 -6.38 7.73 -13.00
CA THR A 124 -5.38 8.52 -12.29
C THR A 124 -5.28 8.12 -10.82
N ILE A 125 -6.43 7.92 -10.15
CA ILE A 125 -6.44 7.53 -8.73
C ILE A 125 -5.85 6.11 -8.56
N LEU A 126 -6.21 5.16 -9.44
CA LEU A 126 -5.66 3.80 -9.43
C LEU A 126 -4.15 3.79 -9.71
N SER A 127 -3.69 4.59 -10.67
CA SER A 127 -2.26 4.73 -10.96
C SER A 127 -1.52 5.36 -9.79
N GLN A 128 -2.13 6.34 -9.12
CA GLN A 128 -1.55 6.96 -7.92
C GLN A 128 -1.36 5.94 -6.79
N ALA A 129 -2.30 5.03 -6.57
CA ALA A 129 -2.15 3.97 -5.57
C ALA A 129 -0.89 3.12 -5.83
N ILE A 130 -0.64 2.74 -7.10
CA ILE A 130 0.53 1.95 -7.49
C ILE A 130 1.84 2.71 -7.24
N HIS A 131 1.91 3.97 -7.69
CA HIS A 131 3.10 4.81 -7.53
C HIS A 131 3.40 5.10 -6.05
N HIS A 132 2.37 5.44 -5.28
CA HIS A 132 2.45 5.73 -3.86
C HIS A 132 2.99 4.53 -3.07
N ALA A 133 2.44 3.33 -3.28
CA ALA A 133 2.93 2.13 -2.62
C ALA A 133 4.38 1.82 -2.99
N THR A 134 4.78 2.00 -4.26
CA THR A 134 6.16 1.79 -4.72
C THR A 134 7.14 2.77 -4.07
N GLU A 135 6.77 4.05 -3.99
CA GLU A 135 7.57 5.08 -3.34
C GLU A 135 7.80 4.76 -1.85
N HIS A 136 6.74 4.38 -1.14
CA HIS A 136 6.84 4.08 0.28
C HIS A 136 7.58 2.76 0.57
N ARG A 137 7.50 1.74 -0.28
CA ARG A 137 8.35 0.55 -0.16
C ARG A 137 9.84 0.90 -0.27
N ALA A 138 10.20 1.83 -1.16
CA ALA A 138 11.59 2.33 -1.25
C ALA A 138 12.02 3.10 0.01
N GLN A 139 11.11 3.84 0.64
CA GLN A 139 11.38 4.52 1.91
C GLN A 139 11.57 3.52 3.06
N ILE A 140 10.79 2.44 3.12
CA ILE A 140 11.00 1.34 4.09
C ILE A 140 12.40 0.74 3.90
N ALA A 141 12.80 0.41 2.67
CA ALA A 141 14.12 -0.14 2.39
C ALA A 141 15.22 0.80 2.89
N SER A 142 15.13 2.09 2.56
CA SER A 142 16.09 3.11 3.00
C SER A 142 16.14 3.30 4.52
N ALA A 143 14.99 3.21 5.20
CA ALA A 143 14.93 3.32 6.65
C ALA A 143 15.61 2.14 7.37
N LEU A 144 15.41 0.92 6.85
CA LEU A 144 16.08 -0.28 7.36
C LEU A 144 17.59 -0.22 7.14
N GLU A 145 18.04 0.15 5.93
CA GLU A 145 19.46 0.32 5.60
C GLU A 145 20.14 1.35 6.50
N ALA A 146 19.50 2.48 6.75
CA ALA A 146 20.04 3.54 7.62
C ALA A 146 20.30 3.07 9.06
N LYS A 147 19.65 1.99 9.49
CA LYS A 147 19.83 1.37 10.81
C LYS A 147 20.68 0.08 10.76
N GLY A 148 21.25 -0.25 9.60
CA GLY A 148 22.05 -1.47 9.44
C GLY A 148 21.24 -2.77 9.52
N LEU A 149 19.93 -2.69 9.29
CA LEU A 149 19.01 -3.82 9.23
C LEU A 149 18.92 -4.35 7.80
N THR A 150 18.47 -5.60 7.65
CA THR A 150 18.26 -6.19 6.33
C THR A 150 17.13 -5.46 5.59
N PRO A 151 17.43 -4.76 4.48
CA PRO A 151 16.42 -4.01 3.75
C PRO A 151 15.47 -4.93 2.98
N VAL A 152 14.32 -4.41 2.61
CA VAL A 152 13.50 -4.99 1.55
C VAL A 152 14.27 -4.87 0.24
N LYS A 153 14.48 -5.98 -0.45
CA LYS A 153 15.16 -6.00 -1.75
C LYS A 153 14.16 -5.60 -2.84
N LEU A 154 14.26 -4.37 -3.32
CA LEU A 154 13.30 -3.83 -4.29
C LEU A 154 13.36 -4.56 -5.63
N ASP A 155 14.53 -5.08 -6.03
CA ASP A 155 14.69 -5.88 -7.24
C ASP A 155 13.93 -7.22 -7.16
N ASP A 156 13.74 -7.77 -5.94
CA ASP A 156 12.95 -8.98 -5.72
C ASP A 156 11.42 -8.66 -5.73
N LEU A 157 11.04 -7.39 -5.80
CA LEU A 157 9.65 -6.90 -5.84
C LEU A 157 9.28 -6.24 -7.18
N ASP A 158 10.08 -6.41 -8.21
CA ASP A 158 9.80 -5.87 -9.52
C ASP A 158 8.75 -6.69 -10.32
N LEU A 159 8.32 -6.17 -11.46
CA LEU A 159 7.33 -6.85 -12.30
C LEU A 159 7.82 -8.18 -12.88
N TRP A 160 9.12 -8.35 -13.08
CA TRP A 160 9.67 -9.61 -13.58
C TRP A 160 9.67 -10.68 -12.50
N SER A 161 9.97 -10.32 -11.26
CA SER A 161 9.88 -11.22 -10.10
C SER A 161 8.44 -11.64 -9.83
N TYR A 162 7.49 -10.69 -9.94
CA TYR A 162 6.06 -10.99 -9.85
C TYR A 162 5.60 -11.97 -10.95
N GLU A 163 6.02 -11.75 -12.20
CA GLU A 163 5.67 -12.62 -13.33
C GLU A 163 6.14 -14.05 -13.10
N LYS A 164 7.38 -14.21 -12.61
CA LYS A 164 7.97 -15.51 -12.29
C LYS A 164 7.26 -16.23 -11.14
N ASP A 165 6.83 -15.50 -10.11
CA ASP A 165 6.11 -16.06 -8.95
C ASP A 165 4.65 -16.45 -9.31
N SER A 166 4.13 -15.94 -10.44
CA SER A 166 2.75 -16.16 -10.89
C SER A 166 2.62 -17.31 -11.90
N GLU A 167 3.74 -17.88 -12.38
CA GLU A 167 3.79 -19.07 -13.23
C GLU A 167 3.66 -20.36 -12.41
#